data_9aeb921af75b1e8b828b8f794140cd46
#
_entry.id   9aeb921af75b1e8b828b8f794140cd46
#
_cell.length_a   1.000
_cell.length_b   1.000
_cell.length_c   1.000
_cell.angle_alpha   90.00
_cell.angle_beta   90.00
_cell.angle_gamma   90.00
#
_symmetry.space_group_name_H-M   'P 1'
#
loop_
_entity.id
_entity.type
_entity.pdbx_description
1 polymer ?
#
loop_
_entity_poly.entity_id
_entity_poly.type
_entity_poly.pdbx_seq_one_letter_code
_entity_poly.pdbx_strand_id
1 'polypeptide(L)'
;MKEPMHILIIPSWYPQFSGDIGGSFFREQAIALRKSGYQVGVIYPQIRSLKNIKSILKKPYGLTVENDEGVNTLRWYTANYIPKNKKYNKSHWIKIALKLFDTYVEQFGKPDIIHVHSMLYAGYVAQIIKTKYGIPYVVTEHSTAFARSLIPLDEISSLKQVVS
;
A
#
# COMPACT_ATOMS: atom_id res chain seq x y z
N MET A 1 0.39 26.12 -17.49
CA MET A 1 0.73 24.69 -17.70
C MET A 1 -0.20 23.88 -16.79
N LYS A 2 -0.75 22.78 -17.28
CA LYS A 2 -1.59 21.89 -16.45
C LYS A 2 -0.70 21.18 -15.43
N GLU A 3 -1.10 21.18 -14.16
CA GLU A 3 -0.38 20.44 -13.13
C GLU A 3 -0.33 18.94 -13.49
N PRO A 4 0.79 18.25 -13.20
CA PRO A 4 0.90 16.84 -13.48
C PRO A 4 -0.11 16.05 -12.64
N MET A 5 -0.73 15.02 -13.24
CA MET A 5 -1.62 14.13 -12.52
C MET A 5 -0.90 13.51 -11.32
N HIS A 6 -1.55 13.53 -10.16
CA HIS A 6 -1.03 13.03 -8.90
C HIS A 6 -1.56 11.61 -8.62
N ILE A 7 -0.66 10.63 -8.65
CA ILE A 7 -0.96 9.21 -8.47
C ILE A 7 -0.46 8.74 -7.11
N LEU A 8 -1.34 8.17 -6.29
CA LEU A 8 -0.96 7.50 -5.06
C LEU A 8 -1.02 5.99 -5.24
N ILE A 9 0.11 5.32 -5.04
CA ILE A 9 0.21 3.86 -5.12
C ILE A 9 0.03 3.26 -3.73
N ILE A 10 -0.88 2.26 -3.62
CA ILE A 10 -1.10 1.46 -2.41
C ILE A 10 -0.84 0.00 -2.76
N PRO A 11 0.38 -0.51 -2.53
CA PRO A 11 0.71 -1.90 -2.80
C PRO A 11 0.39 -2.79 -1.59
N SER A 12 0.03 -4.06 -1.82
CA SER A 12 -0.13 -5.06 -0.76
C SER A 12 1.20 -5.59 -0.22
N TRP A 13 2.30 -5.40 -0.97
CA TRP A 13 3.69 -5.60 -0.52
C TRP A 13 4.62 -4.63 -1.26
N TYR A 14 5.71 -4.27 -0.62
CA TYR A 14 6.66 -3.27 -1.13
C TYR A 14 8.07 -3.55 -0.58
N PRO A 15 9.15 -3.23 -1.30
CA PRO A 15 10.52 -3.46 -0.81
C PRO A 15 10.74 -2.85 0.57
N GLN A 16 11.43 -3.57 1.45
CA GLN A 16 11.71 -3.09 2.82
C GLN A 16 12.89 -2.12 2.86
N PHE A 17 13.77 -2.18 1.87
CA PHE A 17 14.96 -1.34 1.72
C PHE A 17 15.41 -1.33 0.25
N SER A 18 16.30 -0.42 -0.11
CA SER A 18 16.90 -0.38 -1.45
C SER A 18 17.68 -1.67 -1.72
N GLY A 19 17.35 -2.35 -2.84
CA GLY A 19 17.93 -3.65 -3.21
C GLY A 19 17.15 -4.88 -2.72
N ASP A 20 16.06 -4.70 -1.96
CA ASP A 20 15.13 -5.78 -1.65
C ASP A 20 14.36 -6.19 -2.93
N ILE A 21 14.45 -7.48 -3.28
CA ILE A 21 13.79 -8.04 -4.47
C ILE A 21 12.26 -8.17 -4.24
N GLY A 22 11.85 -8.28 -2.97
CA GLY A 22 10.43 -8.40 -2.61
C GLY A 22 9.65 -7.15 -2.95
N GLY A 23 8.86 -7.17 -4.04
CA GLY A 23 8.06 -6.03 -4.48
C GLY A 23 8.84 -4.95 -5.23
N SER A 24 10.09 -5.22 -5.68
CA SER A 24 10.91 -4.29 -6.48
C SER A 24 10.19 -3.80 -7.73
N PHE A 25 9.44 -4.67 -8.36
CA PHE A 25 8.60 -4.38 -9.50
C PHE A 25 7.59 -3.22 -9.24
N PHE A 26 7.00 -3.14 -8.06
CA PHE A 26 6.09 -2.02 -7.73
C PHE A 26 6.85 -0.71 -7.55
N ARG A 27 8.06 -0.78 -6.98
CA ARG A 27 8.97 0.36 -6.86
C ARG A 27 9.40 0.85 -8.25
N GLU A 28 9.82 -0.04 -9.13
CA GLU A 28 10.24 0.29 -10.49
C GLU A 28 9.11 0.93 -11.29
N GLN A 29 7.88 0.45 -11.14
CA GLN A 29 6.71 1.03 -11.79
C GLN A 29 6.41 2.44 -11.25
N ALA A 30 6.51 2.67 -9.93
CA ALA A 30 6.35 3.99 -9.34
C ALA A 30 7.39 4.99 -9.90
N ILE A 31 8.65 4.57 -9.99
CA ILE A 31 9.74 5.37 -10.54
C ILE A 31 9.52 5.65 -12.04
N ALA A 32 9.07 4.66 -12.83
CA ALA A 32 8.76 4.84 -14.24
C ALA A 32 7.64 5.85 -14.45
N LEU A 33 6.57 5.81 -13.66
CA LEU A 33 5.50 6.82 -13.69
C LEU A 33 6.04 8.20 -13.32
N ARG A 34 6.90 8.30 -12.31
CA ARG A 34 7.53 9.58 -11.94
C ARG A 34 8.39 10.14 -13.08
N LYS A 35 9.21 9.29 -13.73
CA LYS A 35 10.02 9.67 -14.90
C LYS A 35 9.18 10.08 -16.11
N SER A 36 7.94 9.59 -16.21
CA SER A 36 6.97 9.97 -17.25
C SER A 36 6.26 11.30 -16.95
N GLY A 37 6.64 12.01 -15.89
CA GLY A 37 6.15 13.37 -15.59
C GLY A 37 4.96 13.41 -14.62
N TYR A 38 4.51 12.28 -14.06
CA TYR A 38 3.47 12.26 -13.04
C TYR A 38 4.02 12.63 -11.65
N GLN A 39 3.19 13.22 -10.80
CA GLN A 39 3.47 13.27 -9.37
C GLN A 39 3.11 11.92 -8.78
N VAL A 40 4.06 11.25 -8.09
CA VAL A 40 3.85 9.88 -7.60
C VAL A 40 4.20 9.78 -6.13
N GLY A 41 3.31 9.14 -5.37
CA GLY A 41 3.56 8.75 -4.00
C GLY A 41 3.25 7.29 -3.74
N VAL A 42 3.81 6.77 -2.66
CA VAL A 42 3.56 5.41 -2.17
C VAL A 42 3.27 5.46 -0.68
N ILE A 43 2.24 4.76 -0.24
CA ILE A 43 2.01 4.52 1.19
C ILE A 43 2.03 3.02 1.47
N TYR A 44 2.78 2.60 2.50
CA TYR A 44 2.93 1.17 2.79
C TYR A 44 3.02 0.87 4.30
N PRO A 45 2.02 0.16 4.88
CA PRO A 45 2.12 -0.42 6.21
C PRO A 45 3.11 -1.60 6.23
N GLN A 46 4.28 -1.40 6.82
CA GLN A 46 5.32 -2.40 6.94
C GLN A 46 5.15 -3.18 8.24
N ILE A 47 4.35 -4.25 8.22
CA ILE A 47 4.11 -5.09 9.40
C ILE A 47 5.14 -6.22 9.46
N ARG A 48 5.94 -6.25 10.52
CA ARG A 48 7.04 -7.21 10.71
C ARG A 48 6.64 -8.35 11.64
N SER A 49 7.14 -9.55 11.35
CA SER A 49 6.95 -10.71 12.22
C SER A 49 7.78 -10.58 13.51
N LEU A 50 7.18 -10.86 14.66
CA LEU A 50 7.87 -10.92 15.96
C LEU A 50 8.84 -12.10 16.10
N LYS A 51 8.84 -13.06 15.17
CA LYS A 51 9.75 -14.21 15.20
C LYS A 51 11.24 -13.80 15.15
N ASN A 52 11.55 -12.61 14.67
CA ASN A 52 12.90 -12.09 14.60
C ASN A 52 13.02 -10.76 15.36
N ILE A 53 12.93 -10.84 16.68
CA ILE A 53 12.94 -9.67 17.58
C ILE A 53 14.23 -8.84 17.45
N LYS A 54 15.38 -9.50 17.21
CA LYS A 54 16.66 -8.80 17.02
C LYS A 54 16.66 -7.91 15.77
N SER A 55 15.93 -8.29 14.72
CA SER A 55 15.78 -7.47 13.51
C SER A 55 14.83 -6.31 13.70
N ILE A 56 13.87 -6.43 14.62
CA ILE A 56 12.92 -5.36 14.95
C ILE A 56 13.60 -4.25 15.73
N LEU A 57 14.45 -4.59 16.70
CA LEU A 57 15.16 -3.63 17.55
C LEU A 57 16.19 -2.78 16.79
N LYS A 58 16.72 -3.28 15.67
CA LYS A 58 17.73 -2.59 14.84
C LYS A 58 17.14 -1.75 13.70
N LYS A 59 15.83 -1.77 13.49
CA LYS A 59 15.17 -1.15 12.33
C LYS A 59 14.19 -0.07 12.78
N PRO A 60 13.89 0.94 11.96
CA PRO A 60 12.95 2.01 12.31
C PRO A 60 11.60 1.45 12.75
N TYR A 61 10.95 2.15 13.67
CA TYR A 61 9.59 1.90 14.14
C TYR A 61 8.76 3.18 13.98
N GLY A 62 7.49 3.04 13.64
CA GLY A 62 6.62 4.18 13.36
C GLY A 62 6.73 4.71 11.94
N LEU A 63 6.39 5.98 11.75
CA LEU A 63 6.38 6.64 10.45
C LEU A 63 7.80 6.94 9.96
N THR A 64 8.06 6.64 8.69
CA THR A 64 9.19 7.17 7.94
C THR A 64 8.68 7.79 6.64
N VAL A 65 9.32 8.88 6.24
CA VAL A 65 9.08 9.58 4.98
C VAL A 65 10.40 9.60 4.23
N GLU A 66 10.40 9.09 3.01
CA GLU A 66 11.58 9.05 2.14
C GLU A 66 11.21 9.51 0.73
N ASN A 67 12.17 10.12 0.04
CA ASN A 67 12.04 10.40 -1.39
C ASN A 67 12.94 9.41 -2.15
N ASP A 68 12.31 8.48 -2.86
CA ASP A 68 12.98 7.41 -3.57
C ASP A 68 12.91 7.70 -5.08
N GLU A 69 13.99 8.25 -5.65
CA GLU A 69 14.07 8.71 -7.05
C GLU A 69 12.91 9.64 -7.49
N GLY A 70 12.49 10.54 -6.59
CA GLY A 70 11.39 11.47 -6.83
C GLY A 70 10.00 10.94 -6.45
N VAL A 71 9.90 9.71 -5.95
CA VAL A 71 8.69 9.11 -5.42
C VAL A 71 8.62 9.34 -3.91
N ASN A 72 7.59 10.08 -3.44
CA ASN A 72 7.37 10.31 -2.02
C ASN A 72 6.78 9.06 -1.37
N THR A 73 7.59 8.34 -0.59
CA THR A 73 7.22 7.07 0.03
C THR A 73 7.05 7.20 1.53
N LEU A 74 5.84 6.94 2.03
CA LEU A 74 5.52 6.88 3.45
C LEU A 74 5.39 5.42 3.89
N ARG A 75 6.15 5.05 4.91
CA ARG A 75 6.07 3.73 5.54
C ARG A 75 5.71 3.86 7.00
N TRP A 76 4.91 2.94 7.48
CA TRP A 76 4.67 2.78 8.91
C TRP A 76 5.19 1.42 9.36
N TYR A 77 6.30 1.43 10.05
CA TYR A 77 6.89 0.22 10.59
C TYR A 77 6.24 -0.17 11.91
N THR A 78 5.71 -1.38 11.97
CA THR A 78 5.12 -1.95 13.19
C THR A 78 5.33 -3.46 13.25
N ALA A 79 4.97 -4.07 14.38
CA ALA A 79 5.04 -5.51 14.57
C ALA A 79 3.67 -6.17 14.42
N ASN A 80 3.67 -7.43 13.99
CA ASN A 80 2.48 -8.27 14.05
C ASN A 80 2.31 -8.85 15.45
N TYR A 81 1.47 -8.22 16.25
CA TYR A 81 1.26 -8.61 17.65
C TYR A 81 0.45 -9.90 17.82
N ILE A 82 -0.44 -10.21 16.86
CA ILE A 82 -1.33 -11.38 16.93
C ILE A 82 -1.28 -12.14 15.59
N PRO A 83 -0.16 -12.84 15.29
CA PRO A 83 0.12 -13.38 13.94
C PRO A 83 -0.88 -14.42 13.46
N LYS A 84 -1.57 -15.13 14.37
CA LYS A 84 -2.56 -16.16 14.03
C LYS A 84 -3.96 -15.60 13.75
N ASN A 85 -4.24 -14.35 14.08
CA ASN A 85 -5.56 -13.74 13.89
C ASN A 85 -5.59 -12.95 12.55
N LYS A 86 -6.05 -13.61 11.49
CA LYS A 86 -6.15 -12.99 10.14
C LYS A 86 -7.03 -11.74 10.12
N LYS A 87 -8.18 -11.77 10.83
CA LYS A 87 -9.13 -10.64 10.90
C LYS A 87 -8.50 -9.42 11.57
N TYR A 88 -7.78 -9.65 12.67
CA TYR A 88 -7.04 -8.58 13.35
C TYR A 88 -5.96 -8.00 12.44
N ASN A 89 -5.17 -8.85 11.78
CA ASN A 89 -4.07 -8.42 10.92
C ASN A 89 -4.56 -7.58 9.74
N LYS A 90 -5.67 -7.99 9.11
CA LYS A 90 -6.34 -7.23 8.04
C LYS A 90 -6.79 -5.86 8.55
N SER A 91 -7.54 -5.83 9.66
CA SER A 91 -8.05 -4.58 10.24
C SER A 91 -6.90 -3.64 10.66
N HIS A 92 -5.86 -4.18 11.26
CA HIS A 92 -4.69 -3.43 11.69
C HIS A 92 -3.95 -2.80 10.49
N TRP A 93 -3.73 -3.58 9.42
CA TRP A 93 -3.10 -3.10 8.20
C TRP A 93 -3.91 -1.96 7.56
N ILE A 94 -5.23 -2.14 7.42
CA ILE A 94 -6.14 -1.14 6.85
C ILE A 94 -6.10 0.16 7.68
N LYS A 95 -6.17 0.05 9.02
CA LYS A 95 -6.11 1.21 9.92
C LYS A 95 -4.82 2.02 9.75
N ILE A 96 -3.68 1.34 9.63
CA ILE A 96 -2.39 2.00 9.41
C ILE A 96 -2.33 2.64 8.02
N ALA A 97 -2.82 1.96 6.98
CA ALA A 97 -2.84 2.51 5.63
C ALA A 97 -3.70 3.77 5.52
N LEU A 98 -4.85 3.81 6.19
CA LEU A 98 -5.69 5.01 6.24
C LEU A 98 -4.99 6.16 6.98
N LYS A 99 -4.31 5.89 8.09
CA LYS A 99 -3.50 6.89 8.79
C LYS A 99 -2.37 7.43 7.91
N LEU A 100 -1.69 6.53 7.17
CA LEU A 100 -0.67 6.93 6.20
C LEU A 100 -1.25 7.79 5.08
N PHE A 101 -2.46 7.46 4.61
CA PHE A 101 -3.15 8.26 3.61
C PHE A 101 -3.44 9.68 4.12
N ASP A 102 -4.00 9.83 5.32
CA ASP A 102 -4.27 11.14 5.90
C ASP A 102 -2.96 11.95 6.03
N THR A 103 -1.89 11.35 6.57
CA THR A 103 -0.56 11.99 6.66
C THR A 103 0.02 12.34 5.28
N TYR A 104 -0.18 11.47 4.28
CA TYR A 104 0.28 11.72 2.92
C TYR A 104 -0.42 12.95 2.32
N VAL A 105 -1.74 13.04 2.47
CA VAL A 105 -2.53 14.18 1.97
C VAL A 105 -2.13 15.49 2.64
N GLU A 106 -1.86 15.47 3.95
CA GLU A 106 -1.38 16.64 4.68
C GLU A 106 -0.03 17.17 4.16
N GLN A 107 0.87 16.27 3.76
CA GLN A 107 2.23 16.64 3.35
C GLN A 107 2.37 16.92 1.85
N PHE A 108 1.65 16.19 1.01
CA PHE A 108 1.87 16.17 -0.44
C PHE A 108 0.64 16.53 -1.27
N GLY A 109 -0.50 16.77 -0.61
CA GLY A 109 -1.75 17.08 -1.28
C GLY A 109 -2.59 15.84 -1.63
N LYS A 110 -3.84 16.10 -2.01
CA LYS A 110 -4.81 15.07 -2.37
C LYS A 110 -4.46 14.49 -3.75
N PRO A 111 -4.34 13.15 -3.88
CA PRO A 111 -4.11 12.53 -5.18
C PRO A 111 -5.34 12.58 -6.07
N ASP A 112 -5.13 12.62 -7.39
CA ASP A 112 -6.20 12.56 -8.40
C ASP A 112 -6.73 11.13 -8.55
N ILE A 113 -5.86 10.13 -8.37
CA ILE A 113 -6.20 8.71 -8.51
C ILE A 113 -5.34 7.85 -7.58
N ILE A 114 -5.92 6.75 -7.12
CA ILE A 114 -5.20 5.71 -6.39
C ILE A 114 -4.94 4.53 -7.31
N HIS A 115 -3.70 4.05 -7.36
CA HIS A 115 -3.34 2.81 -8.02
C HIS A 115 -3.04 1.72 -6.99
N VAL A 116 -3.92 0.74 -6.93
CA VAL A 116 -3.80 -0.42 -6.03
C VAL A 116 -3.04 -1.53 -6.74
N HIS A 117 -1.98 -2.04 -6.11
CA HIS A 117 -1.31 -3.25 -6.55
C HIS A 117 -1.65 -4.41 -5.63
N SER A 118 -2.35 -5.38 -6.18
CA SER A 118 -2.98 -6.49 -5.51
C SER A 118 -4.16 -6.11 -4.59
N MET A 119 -5.28 -6.76 -4.80
CA MET A 119 -6.57 -6.43 -4.17
C MET A 119 -6.61 -6.66 -2.66
N LEU A 120 -5.82 -7.64 -2.17
CA LEU A 120 -5.74 -7.96 -0.74
C LEU A 120 -5.40 -6.68 0.06
N TYR A 121 -6.09 -6.44 1.11
CA TYR A 121 -5.97 -5.29 2.03
C TYR A 121 -5.98 -3.90 1.35
N ALA A 122 -5.13 -3.66 0.34
CA ALA A 122 -5.02 -2.37 -0.34
C ALA A 122 -6.30 -1.98 -1.09
N GLY A 123 -7.01 -2.95 -1.69
CA GLY A 123 -8.30 -2.71 -2.33
C GLY A 123 -9.36 -2.18 -1.37
N TYR A 124 -9.44 -2.74 -0.15
CA TYR A 124 -10.36 -2.22 0.87
C TYR A 124 -10.03 -0.80 1.31
N VAL A 125 -8.75 -0.46 1.40
CA VAL A 125 -8.30 0.91 1.71
C VAL A 125 -8.75 1.86 0.61
N ALA A 126 -8.52 1.51 -0.66
CA ALA A 126 -8.92 2.34 -1.79
C ALA A 126 -10.44 2.54 -1.86
N GLN A 127 -11.23 1.49 -1.59
CA GLN A 127 -12.69 1.58 -1.53
C GLN A 127 -13.15 2.55 -0.42
N ILE A 128 -12.57 2.46 0.77
CA ILE A 128 -12.88 3.38 1.88
C ILE A 128 -12.54 4.82 1.49
N ILE A 129 -11.37 5.03 0.85
CA ILE A 129 -10.94 6.36 0.41
C ILE A 129 -11.87 6.89 -0.68
N LYS A 130 -12.25 6.08 -1.67
CA LYS A 130 -13.25 6.46 -2.70
C LYS A 130 -14.56 6.91 -2.06
N THR A 131 -15.07 6.11 -1.10
CA THR A 131 -16.34 6.44 -0.43
C THR A 131 -16.25 7.72 0.38
N LYS A 132 -15.14 7.94 1.10
CA LYS A 132 -14.99 9.09 2.02
C LYS A 132 -14.56 10.37 1.33
N TYR A 133 -13.69 10.28 0.32
CA TYR A 133 -13.02 11.44 -0.29
C TYR A 133 -13.32 11.62 -1.78
N GLY A 134 -14.08 10.70 -2.38
CA GLY A 134 -14.43 10.75 -3.81
C GLY A 134 -13.25 10.51 -4.76
N ILE A 135 -12.13 9.96 -4.28
CA ILE A 135 -10.94 9.71 -5.11
C ILE A 135 -11.14 8.40 -5.87
N PRO A 136 -11.08 8.42 -7.21
CA PRO A 136 -11.16 7.19 -8.01
C PRO A 136 -9.95 6.30 -7.79
N TYR A 137 -10.09 5.00 -8.06
CA TYR A 137 -8.97 4.08 -8.01
C TYR A 137 -9.03 3.04 -9.14
N VAL A 138 -7.86 2.53 -9.48
CA VAL A 138 -7.66 1.39 -10.37
C VAL A 138 -6.93 0.28 -9.61
N VAL A 139 -7.18 -0.97 -10.00
CA VAL A 139 -6.56 -2.14 -9.37
C VAL A 139 -5.80 -2.93 -10.43
N THR A 140 -4.52 -3.21 -10.17
CA THR A 140 -3.75 -4.19 -10.93
C THR A 140 -3.51 -5.40 -10.03
N GLU A 141 -4.09 -6.55 -10.39
CA GLU A 141 -3.94 -7.79 -9.62
C GLU A 141 -2.73 -8.59 -10.13
N HIS A 142 -1.81 -8.89 -9.23
CA HIS A 142 -0.58 -9.65 -9.52
C HIS A 142 -0.54 -11.01 -8.83
N SER A 143 -1.48 -11.27 -7.92
CA SER A 143 -1.49 -12.50 -7.14
C SER A 143 -2.02 -13.68 -7.96
N THR A 144 -1.24 -14.74 -8.07
CA THR A 144 -1.69 -16.01 -8.62
C THR A 144 -2.67 -16.74 -7.70
N ALA A 145 -2.94 -16.23 -6.51
CA ALA A 145 -3.86 -16.85 -5.54
C ALA A 145 -5.29 -16.93 -6.08
N PHE A 146 -5.72 -15.95 -6.89
CA PHE A 146 -7.01 -16.03 -7.60
C PHE A 146 -7.04 -17.16 -8.63
N ALA A 147 -6.02 -17.25 -9.48
CA ALA A 147 -5.92 -18.27 -10.52
C ALA A 147 -5.79 -19.70 -9.93
N ARG A 148 -5.22 -19.81 -8.73
CA ARG A 148 -5.03 -21.08 -8.02
C ARG A 148 -6.16 -21.43 -7.05
N SER A 149 -7.25 -20.65 -7.03
CA SER A 149 -8.39 -20.83 -6.11
C SER A 149 -7.97 -20.94 -4.62
N LEU A 150 -6.92 -20.21 -4.22
CA LEU A 150 -6.41 -20.20 -2.85
C LEU A 150 -7.12 -19.18 -1.95
N ILE A 151 -8.00 -18.36 -2.52
CA ILE A 151 -8.75 -17.34 -1.78
C ILE A 151 -10.11 -17.95 -1.40
N PRO A 152 -10.49 -17.90 -0.11
CA PRO A 152 -11.81 -18.37 0.32
C PRO A 152 -12.95 -17.66 -0.38
N LEU A 153 -14.07 -18.36 -0.64
CA LEU A 153 -15.21 -17.82 -1.39
C LEU A 153 -15.86 -16.60 -0.73
N ASP A 154 -15.89 -16.56 0.59
CA ASP A 154 -16.38 -15.43 1.36
C ASP A 154 -15.49 -14.19 1.17
N GLU A 155 -14.19 -14.37 1.07
CA GLU A 155 -13.25 -13.29 0.78
C GLU A 155 -13.36 -12.82 -0.67
N ILE A 156 -13.58 -13.72 -1.64
CA ILE A 156 -13.84 -13.37 -3.05
C ILE A 156 -15.09 -12.51 -3.16
N SER A 157 -16.16 -12.87 -2.46
CA SER A 157 -17.42 -12.09 -2.45
C SER A 157 -17.20 -10.66 -1.93
N SER A 158 -16.40 -10.52 -0.88
CA SER A 158 -16.03 -9.21 -0.34
C SER A 158 -15.13 -8.41 -1.30
N LEU A 159 -14.21 -9.08 -2.01
CA LEU A 159 -13.31 -8.45 -2.97
C LEU A 159 -14.03 -8.02 -4.27
N LYS A 160 -15.10 -8.70 -4.68
CA LYS A 160 -15.93 -8.26 -5.81
C LYS A 160 -16.53 -6.89 -5.57
N GLN A 161 -16.90 -6.56 -4.33
CA GLN A 161 -17.42 -5.23 -3.98
C GLN A 161 -16.35 -4.13 -4.10
N VAL A 162 -15.07 -4.49 -4.03
CA VAL A 162 -13.95 -3.55 -4.19
C VAL A 162 -13.78 -3.14 -5.66
N VAL A 163 -14.20 -3.97 -6.62
CA VAL A 163 -14.01 -3.70 -8.07
C VAL A 163 -15.31 -3.32 -8.78
N SER A 164 -16.42 -3.26 -8.07
CA SER A 164 -17.70 -2.73 -8.57
C SER A 164 -17.80 -1.22 -8.31
#